data_c4a74884cbc93c458bbdea2ef4faf3cc
#
_entry.id   c4a74884cbc93c458bbdea2ef4faf3cc
#
_cell.length_a   1.000
_cell.length_b   1.000
_cell.length_c   1.000
_cell.angle_alpha   90.00
_cell.angle_beta   90.00
_cell.angle_gamma   90.00
#
_symmetry.space_group_name_H-M   'P 1'
#
loop_
_entity.id
_entity.type
_entity.pdbx_description
1 polymer ?
#
loop_
_entity_poly.entity_id
_entity_poly.type
_entity_poly.pdbx_seq_one_letter_code
_entity_poly.pdbx_strand_id
1 'polypeptide(L)'
;MARERRNSAGSDRLFSIEVAVPDVKTYLRLREKAGMRPRTISGATKGLGSELFSVLLRHNESNEIVGMGRVVGDGGTVFHICDMAVEQEWQGQGGGTMIMDSLMEYITSEASGYSYINLMADVDGFYERWGFKPTSPNS
;
A
#
# COMPACT_ATOMS: atom_id res chain seq x y z
N MET A 1 -13.02 -13.19 -11.43
CA MET A 1 -12.80 -13.48 -11.09
C MET A 1 -12.26 -13.70 -10.73
N ALA A 2 -12.26 -13.58 -10.57
CA ALA A 2 -11.82 -13.91 -9.96
C ALA A 2 -11.07 -13.94 -9.52
N ARG A 3 -11.02 -13.60 -9.51
CA ARG A 3 -10.24 -13.85 -8.93
C ARG A 3 -10.38 -14.13 -8.08
N GLU A 4 -10.90 -14.11 -7.67
CA GLU A 4 -11.06 -14.46 -6.76
C GLU A 4 -10.96 -15.17 -6.35
N ARG A 5 -11.19 -15.58 -6.45
CA ARG A 5 -10.96 -16.45 -5.82
C ARG A 5 -10.12 -17.13 -5.92
N ARG A 6 -9.53 -17.14 -6.14
CA ARG A 6 -8.67 -17.83 -6.16
C ARG A 6 -8.33 -18.50 -5.45
N ASN A 7 -8.43 -18.55 -4.94
CA ASN A 7 -7.97 -19.19 -4.20
C ASN A 7 -8.21 -19.87 -3.56
N SER A 8 -9.43 -20.22 -4.14
CA SER A 8 -9.73 -21.08 -3.32
C SER A 8 -9.01 -21.40 -2.22
N ALA A 9 -8.20 -21.70 -2.40
CA ALA A 9 -7.38 -21.55 -1.29
C ALA A 9 -7.59 -20.23 -0.65
N GLY A 10 -8.30 -19.37 -1.30
CA GLY A 10 -8.64 -18.08 -0.77
C GLY A 10 -9.38 -18.14 0.55
N SER A 11 -10.14 -19.21 0.78
CA SER A 11 -10.89 -19.34 2.01
C SER A 11 -10.00 -19.42 3.24
N ASP A 12 -8.73 -19.84 3.06
CA ASP A 12 -7.79 -19.96 4.17
C ASP A 12 -6.95 -18.73 4.35
N ARG A 13 -7.10 -17.75 3.51
CA ARG A 13 -6.28 -16.56 3.58
C ARG A 13 -6.69 -15.69 4.74
N LEU A 14 -5.69 -15.18 5.42
CA LEU A 14 -5.93 -14.22 6.49
C LEU A 14 -6.43 -12.89 5.92
N PHE A 15 -5.86 -12.47 4.80
CA PHE A 15 -6.14 -11.17 4.19
C PHE A 15 -6.50 -11.28 2.72
N SER A 16 -7.16 -10.24 2.23
CA SER A 16 -7.36 -10.06 0.79
C SER A 16 -7.14 -8.58 0.44
N ILE A 17 -6.83 -8.35 -0.85
CA ILE A 17 -6.59 -7.01 -1.37
C ILE A 17 -7.85 -6.54 -2.09
N GLU A 18 -8.21 -5.28 -1.82
CA GLU A 18 -9.31 -4.62 -2.50
C GLU A 18 -8.77 -3.35 -3.15
N VAL A 19 -9.01 -3.17 -4.45
CA VAL A 19 -8.59 -1.94 -5.14
C VAL A 19 -9.64 -0.88 -4.83
N ALA A 20 -9.27 0.05 -3.96
CA ALA A 20 -10.18 1.08 -3.48
C ALA A 20 -9.40 2.15 -2.73
N VAL A 21 -10.00 3.33 -2.62
CA VAL A 21 -9.44 4.44 -1.85
C VAL A 21 -10.15 4.47 -0.50
N PRO A 22 -9.41 4.53 0.61
CA PRO A 22 -10.06 4.59 1.92
C PRO A 22 -10.77 5.93 2.09
N ASP A 23 -11.82 5.95 2.90
CA ASP A 23 -12.37 7.24 3.29
C ASP A 23 -11.43 7.90 4.31
N VAL A 24 -11.66 9.18 4.59
CA VAL A 24 -10.76 9.95 5.46
C VAL A 24 -10.64 9.32 6.84
N LYS A 25 -11.74 8.89 7.40
CA LYS A 25 -11.75 8.31 8.75
C LYS A 25 -10.90 7.04 8.80
N THR A 26 -11.09 6.15 7.83
CA THR A 26 -10.33 4.91 7.73
C THR A 26 -8.85 5.20 7.52
N TYR A 27 -8.55 6.13 6.63
CA TYR A 27 -7.17 6.53 6.32
C TYR A 27 -6.44 7.00 7.59
N LEU A 28 -7.07 7.90 8.33
CA LEU A 28 -6.44 8.44 9.55
C LEU A 28 -6.28 7.36 10.60
N ARG A 29 -7.27 6.49 10.74
CA ARG A 29 -7.20 5.39 11.70
C ARG A 29 -6.05 4.42 11.37
N LEU A 30 -5.93 4.07 10.09
CA LEU A 30 -4.88 3.13 9.69
C LEU A 30 -3.50 3.69 9.94
N ARG A 31 -3.29 4.98 9.66
CA ARG A 31 -1.99 5.59 9.93
C ARG A 31 -1.70 5.57 11.43
N GLU A 32 -2.67 5.93 12.25
CA GLU A 32 -2.48 5.93 13.69
C GLU A 32 -2.20 4.51 14.21
N LYS A 33 -2.99 3.55 13.78
CA LYS A 33 -2.84 2.17 14.26
C LYS A 33 -1.59 1.49 13.73
N ALA A 34 -1.03 2.00 12.66
CA ALA A 34 0.24 1.51 12.14
C ALA A 34 1.45 2.16 12.83
N GLY A 35 1.21 3.18 13.66
CA GLY A 35 2.30 3.87 14.33
C GLY A 35 2.95 4.95 13.49
N MET A 36 2.26 5.44 12.48
CA MET A 36 2.80 6.44 11.57
C MET A 36 2.41 7.84 12.03
N ARG A 37 3.14 8.83 11.54
CA ARG A 37 2.85 10.22 11.86
C ARG A 37 1.42 10.57 11.45
N PRO A 38 0.71 11.38 12.25
CA PRO A 38 -0.66 11.73 11.90
C PRO A 38 -0.72 12.66 10.68
N ARG A 39 -1.88 12.69 10.07
CA ARG A 39 -2.22 13.66 9.04
C ARG A 39 -3.46 14.41 9.50
N THR A 40 -3.69 15.58 8.92
CA THR A 40 -4.87 16.36 9.27
C THR A 40 -6.06 15.88 8.44
N ILE A 41 -7.26 16.14 8.97
CA ILE A 41 -8.48 15.86 8.22
C ILE A 41 -8.48 16.65 6.91
N SER A 42 -8.07 17.92 6.98
CA SER A 42 -8.02 18.79 5.80
C SER A 42 -7.07 18.22 4.74
N GLY A 43 -5.87 17.80 5.15
CA GLY A 43 -4.91 17.25 4.20
C GLY A 43 -5.41 15.95 3.58
N ALA A 44 -5.98 15.07 4.40
CA ALA A 44 -6.51 13.81 3.89
C ALA A 44 -7.68 14.04 2.93
N THR A 45 -8.54 15.00 3.25
CA THR A 45 -9.69 15.30 2.39
C THR A 45 -9.22 15.78 1.02
N LYS A 46 -8.14 16.58 0.99
CA LYS A 46 -7.63 17.08 -0.28
C LYS A 46 -6.87 16.02 -1.06
N GLY A 47 -6.14 15.16 -0.34
CA GLY A 47 -5.21 14.23 -0.98
C GLY A 47 -5.83 12.94 -1.46
N LEU A 48 -6.76 12.39 -0.69
CA LEU A 48 -7.36 11.12 -1.06
C LEU A 48 -8.24 11.30 -2.30
N GLY A 49 -8.09 10.37 -3.24
CA GLY A 49 -8.81 10.42 -4.49
C GLY A 49 -7.99 10.96 -5.64
N SER A 50 -6.80 11.53 -5.37
CA SER A 50 -5.94 12.02 -6.43
C SER A 50 -4.77 11.07 -6.73
N GLU A 51 -4.69 9.94 -6.04
CA GLU A 51 -3.64 8.95 -6.31
C GLU A 51 -3.88 8.25 -7.63
N LEU A 52 -2.82 7.66 -8.16
CA LEU A 52 -2.91 6.85 -9.37
C LEU A 52 -3.53 5.49 -9.07
N PHE A 53 -3.26 4.95 -7.89
CA PHE A 53 -3.69 3.60 -7.53
C PHE A 53 -3.71 3.50 -6.02
N SER A 54 -4.66 2.73 -5.50
CA SER A 54 -4.81 2.57 -4.06
C SER A 54 -5.39 1.20 -3.78
N VAL A 55 -4.89 0.54 -2.74
CA VAL A 55 -5.42 -0.74 -2.31
C VAL A 55 -5.67 -0.71 -0.81
N LEU A 56 -6.61 -1.54 -0.39
CA LEU A 56 -6.93 -1.77 1.01
C LEU A 56 -6.65 -3.24 1.32
N LEU A 57 -6.20 -3.48 2.54
CA LEU A 57 -5.98 -4.84 3.03
C LEU A 57 -7.13 -5.17 3.97
N ARG A 58 -7.87 -6.21 3.65
CA ARG A 58 -9.04 -6.61 4.43
C ARG A 58 -8.71 -7.89 5.18
N HIS A 59 -9.04 -7.90 6.47
CA HIS A 59 -8.96 -9.11 7.28
C HIS A 59 -10.23 -9.91 7.00
N ASN A 60 -10.07 -11.11 6.44
CA ASN A 60 -11.20 -11.83 5.85
C ASN A 60 -12.22 -12.28 6.88
N GLU A 61 -11.77 -12.73 8.04
CA GLU A 61 -12.69 -13.23 9.04
C GLU A 61 -13.59 -12.12 9.60
N SER A 62 -12.99 -10.99 9.97
CA SER A 62 -13.75 -9.87 10.54
C SER A 62 -14.33 -8.94 9.49
N ASN A 63 -13.83 -9.04 8.27
CA ASN A 63 -14.22 -8.16 7.16
C ASN A 63 -13.80 -6.71 7.37
N GLU A 64 -12.85 -6.46 8.28
CA GLU A 64 -12.37 -5.12 8.58
C GLU A 64 -11.18 -4.76 7.72
N ILE A 65 -11.05 -3.46 7.43
CA ILE A 65 -9.88 -2.94 6.73
C ILE A 65 -8.78 -2.74 7.75
N VAL A 66 -7.64 -3.38 7.53
CA VAL A 66 -6.53 -3.35 8.47
C VAL A 66 -5.23 -2.84 7.86
N GLY A 67 -5.25 -2.47 6.58
CA GLY A 67 -4.07 -1.92 5.94
C GLY A 67 -4.40 -1.22 4.64
N MET A 68 -3.39 -0.55 4.09
CA MET A 68 -3.56 0.22 2.85
C MET A 68 -2.21 0.49 2.22
N GLY A 69 -2.24 0.93 0.95
CA GLY A 69 -1.08 1.45 0.26
C GLY A 69 -1.54 2.26 -0.93
N ARG A 70 -0.73 3.26 -1.32
CA ARG A 70 -1.08 4.17 -2.40
C ARG A 70 0.10 4.40 -3.32
N VAL A 71 -0.19 4.72 -4.58
CA VAL A 71 0.79 5.19 -5.55
C VAL A 71 0.34 6.56 -6.02
N VAL A 72 1.21 7.55 -5.91
CA VAL A 72 0.95 8.89 -6.44
C VAL A 72 2.01 9.22 -7.50
N GLY A 73 1.72 10.17 -8.38
CA GLY A 73 2.66 10.55 -9.42
C GLY A 73 1.93 11.05 -10.64
N ASP A 74 2.65 11.12 -11.77
CA ASP A 74 2.08 11.60 -13.01
C ASP A 74 1.56 10.46 -13.91
N GLY A 75 1.80 9.22 -13.53
CA GLY A 75 1.29 8.08 -14.29
C GLY A 75 2.15 7.65 -15.46
N GLY A 76 3.28 8.29 -15.68
CA GLY A 76 4.15 7.96 -16.80
C GLY A 76 5.61 7.97 -16.46
N THR A 77 6.09 9.03 -15.83
CA THR A 77 7.52 9.17 -15.56
C THR A 77 7.87 9.09 -14.07
N VAL A 78 6.90 9.35 -13.19
CA VAL A 78 7.16 9.34 -11.75
C VAL A 78 6.07 8.56 -11.04
N PHE A 79 6.49 7.64 -10.19
CA PHE A 79 5.59 6.84 -9.34
C PHE A 79 6.17 6.85 -7.93
N HIS A 80 5.39 7.30 -6.98
CA HIS A 80 5.80 7.35 -5.58
C HIS A 80 4.86 6.49 -4.74
N ILE A 81 5.44 5.51 -4.06
CA ILE A 81 4.68 4.65 -3.15
C ILE A 81 4.62 5.33 -1.80
N CYS A 82 3.42 5.46 -1.26
CA CYS A 82 3.23 6.12 0.02
C CYS A 82 2.09 5.48 0.79
N ASP A 83 2.01 5.86 2.07
CA ASP A 83 0.93 5.43 2.97
C ASP A 83 0.81 3.91 3.08
N MET A 84 1.96 3.23 3.06
CA MET A 84 1.99 1.80 3.35
C MET A 84 1.75 1.62 4.84
N ALA A 85 0.58 1.13 5.21
CA ALA A 85 0.20 1.01 6.60
C ALA A 85 -0.49 -0.33 6.83
N VAL A 86 -0.07 -1.02 7.90
CA VAL A 86 -0.76 -2.20 8.42
C VAL A 86 -0.88 -1.98 9.91
N GLU A 87 -2.09 -2.15 10.46
CA GLU A 87 -2.30 -1.99 11.90
C GLU A 87 -1.31 -2.87 12.65
N GLN A 88 -0.77 -2.35 13.75
CA GLN A 88 0.33 -3.01 14.44
C GLN A 88 -0.03 -4.43 14.88
N GLU A 89 -1.27 -4.65 15.28
CA GLU A 89 -1.66 -5.99 15.72
C GLU A 89 -1.65 -7.01 14.57
N TRP A 90 -1.65 -6.55 13.32
CA TRP A 90 -1.67 -7.42 12.15
C TRP A 90 -0.35 -7.48 11.39
N GLN A 91 0.66 -6.76 11.87
CA GLN A 91 1.97 -6.76 11.22
C GLN A 91 2.66 -8.10 11.38
N GLY A 92 3.56 -8.40 10.45
CA GLY A 92 4.32 -9.64 10.51
C GLY A 92 3.59 -10.85 10.01
N GLN A 93 2.46 -10.69 9.34
CA GLN A 93 1.64 -11.81 8.88
C GLN A 93 1.43 -11.80 7.37
N GLY A 94 2.27 -11.06 6.64
CA GLY A 94 2.26 -11.08 5.18
C GLY A 94 1.41 -10.01 4.53
N GLY A 95 0.70 -9.20 5.32
CA GLY A 95 -0.18 -8.17 4.75
C GLY A 95 0.56 -7.11 3.97
N GLY A 96 1.69 -6.65 4.52
CA GLY A 96 2.50 -5.64 3.83
C GLY A 96 3.04 -6.14 2.50
N THR A 97 3.42 -7.40 2.44
CA THR A 97 3.88 -8.00 1.20
C THR A 97 2.76 -8.04 0.16
N MET A 98 1.55 -8.39 0.58
CA MET A 98 0.40 -8.39 -0.33
C MET A 98 0.13 -6.99 -0.89
N ILE A 99 0.21 -5.97 -0.04
CA ILE A 99 0.02 -4.59 -0.47
C ILE A 99 1.08 -4.21 -1.50
N MET A 100 2.36 -4.45 -1.17
CA MET A 100 3.44 -4.08 -2.08
C MET A 100 3.37 -4.82 -3.40
N ASP A 101 3.06 -6.11 -3.38
CA ASP A 101 2.94 -6.87 -4.62
C ASP A 101 1.87 -6.24 -5.52
N SER A 102 0.76 -5.83 -4.94
CA SER A 102 -0.32 -5.21 -5.69
C SER A 102 0.09 -3.86 -6.27
N LEU A 103 0.78 -3.03 -5.47
CA LEU A 103 1.25 -1.73 -5.95
C LEU A 103 2.29 -1.90 -7.05
N MET A 104 3.21 -2.83 -6.90
CA MET A 104 4.25 -3.04 -7.90
C MET A 104 3.70 -3.64 -9.18
N GLU A 105 2.67 -4.46 -9.09
CA GLU A 105 2.01 -4.98 -10.28
C GLU A 105 1.43 -3.83 -11.10
N TYR A 106 0.75 -2.90 -10.42
CA TYR A 106 0.23 -1.71 -11.09
C TYR A 106 1.35 -0.90 -11.74
N ILE A 107 2.41 -0.61 -10.96
CA ILE A 107 3.50 0.22 -11.46
C ILE A 107 4.17 -0.44 -12.67
N THR A 108 4.42 -1.74 -12.59
CA THR A 108 5.06 -2.46 -13.68
C THR A 108 4.24 -2.38 -14.95
N SER A 109 2.92 -2.40 -14.83
CA SER A 109 2.05 -2.34 -16.01
C SER A 109 2.03 -0.94 -16.63
N GLU A 110 2.34 0.12 -15.87
CA GLU A 110 2.20 1.50 -16.33
C GLU A 110 3.53 2.19 -16.61
N ALA A 111 4.60 1.76 -15.96
CA ALA A 111 5.88 2.47 -16.04
C ALA A 111 6.58 2.16 -17.33
N SER A 112 7.32 3.15 -17.83
CA SER A 112 8.21 2.96 -18.97
C SER A 112 9.62 2.66 -18.46
N GLY A 113 10.56 2.39 -19.39
CA GLY A 113 11.90 1.95 -19.00
C GLY A 113 12.70 2.97 -18.18
N TYR A 114 12.35 4.24 -18.26
CA TYR A 114 13.08 5.30 -17.56
C TYR A 114 12.22 6.00 -16.51
N SER A 115 11.12 5.39 -16.12
CA SER A 115 10.29 5.97 -15.06
C SER A 115 11.02 5.97 -13.74
N TYR A 116 10.77 6.99 -12.93
CA TYR A 116 11.35 7.10 -11.60
C TYR A 116 10.36 6.53 -10.58
N ILE A 117 10.77 5.50 -9.87
CA ILE A 117 9.93 4.81 -8.89
C ILE A 117 10.63 4.91 -7.55
N ASN A 118 9.96 5.48 -6.55
CA ASN A 118 10.59 5.68 -5.25
C ASN A 118 9.60 5.51 -4.11
N LEU A 119 10.15 5.44 -2.92
CA LEU A 119 9.37 5.42 -1.70
C LEU A 119 10.25 5.92 -0.56
N MET A 120 9.60 6.30 0.55
CA MET A 120 10.28 6.59 1.80
C MET A 120 10.12 5.37 2.69
N ALA A 121 11.21 4.65 2.91
CA ALA A 121 11.15 3.41 3.68
C ALA A 121 11.03 3.70 5.16
N ASP A 122 10.06 3.07 5.79
CA ASP A 122 9.86 3.15 7.23
C ASP A 122 10.33 1.89 7.96
N VAL A 123 10.72 0.87 7.20
CA VAL A 123 11.25 -0.38 7.73
C VAL A 123 12.45 -0.78 6.89
N ASP A 124 13.60 -0.90 7.53
CA ASP A 124 14.83 -1.26 6.82
C ASP A 124 14.72 -2.67 6.27
N GLY A 125 15.15 -2.83 5.02
CA GLY A 125 15.27 -4.13 4.39
C GLY A 125 14.00 -4.70 3.81
N PHE A 126 12.84 -4.16 4.19
CA PHE A 126 11.57 -4.71 3.71
C PHE A 126 11.39 -4.48 2.21
N TYR A 127 11.69 -3.26 1.76
CA TYR A 127 11.40 -2.86 0.38
C TYR A 127 12.41 -3.36 -0.63
N GLU A 128 13.55 -3.86 -0.16
CA GLU A 128 14.60 -4.36 -1.05
C GLU A 128 14.13 -5.56 -1.87
N ARG A 129 13.15 -6.28 -1.38
CA ARG A 129 12.60 -7.43 -2.11
C ARG A 129 12.02 -7.04 -3.47
N TRP A 130 11.67 -5.79 -3.64
CA TRP A 130 11.11 -5.27 -4.89
C TRP A 130 12.10 -4.41 -5.66
N GLY A 131 13.38 -4.47 -5.29
CA GLY A 131 14.44 -3.78 -6.02
C GLY A 131 14.77 -2.39 -5.54
N PHE A 132 14.15 -1.95 -4.44
CA PHE A 132 14.45 -0.63 -3.88
C PHE A 132 15.75 -0.66 -3.12
N LYS A 133 16.54 0.40 -3.28
CA LYS A 133 17.82 0.55 -2.61
C LYS A 133 17.82 1.84 -1.81
N PRO A 134 18.45 1.84 -0.63
CA PRO A 134 18.55 3.07 0.13
C PRO A 134 19.38 4.11 -0.62
N THR A 135 18.95 5.36 -0.51
CA THR A 135 19.70 6.47 -1.09
C THR A 135 20.65 7.09 -0.07
N SER A 136 20.35 6.94 1.20
CA SER A 136 21.13 7.49 2.29
C SER A 136 21.92 6.36 2.95
N PRO A 137 23.06 6.63 3.54
CA PRO A 137 23.76 7.92 3.59
C PRO A 137 24.64 8.18 2.39
N ASN A 138 24.79 7.23 1.52
CA ASN A 138 25.83 7.27 0.49
C ASN A 138 25.25 7.26 -0.90
N SER A 139 24.08 7.75 -1.02
CA SER A 139 23.41 7.78 -2.31
C SER A 139 24.12 8.63 -3.32
#